data_0418078c3445db570255b69a28875e1a
#
_entry.id   0418078c3445db570255b69a28875e1a
#
_cell.length_a   1.000
_cell.length_b   1.000
_cell.length_c   1.000
_cell.angle_alpha   90.00
_cell.angle_beta   90.00
_cell.angle_gamma   90.00
#
_symmetry.space_group_name_H-M   'P 1'
#
loop_
_entity.id
_entity.type
_entity.pdbx_description
1 polymer ?
#
loop_
_entity_poly.entity_id
_entity_poly.type
_entity_poly.pdbx_seq_one_letter_code
_entity_poly.pdbx_strand_id
1 'polypeptide(L)'
;SELTMGLTAIAIGTSLPELATAIAGVRKGENDIAVGNIIGANIFNIVIVLGLPALITPGEIDPLAYSRDYSVMLLVSIIFALLCWRRSPQPGRGVGVLLTGGFIVWLAMLYWLSPILVE
;
A
#
# COMPACT_ATOMS: atom_id res chain seq x y z
N SER A 1 5.76 -11.62 -16.02
CA SER A 1 6.80 -11.01 -16.87
C SER A 1 7.97 -10.53 -16.00
N GLU A 2 9.11 -10.39 -16.60
CA GLU A 2 10.30 -9.86 -15.91
C GLU A 2 10.04 -8.46 -15.36
N LEU A 3 9.31 -7.64 -16.09
CA LEU A 3 8.93 -6.29 -15.66
C LEU A 3 8.05 -6.35 -14.41
N THR A 4 7.04 -7.21 -14.39
CA THR A 4 6.15 -7.36 -13.24
C THR A 4 6.90 -7.85 -12.00
N MET A 5 7.79 -8.83 -12.17
CA MET A 5 8.63 -9.32 -11.07
C MET A 5 9.58 -8.23 -10.56
N GLY A 6 10.20 -7.49 -11.45
CA GLY A 6 11.09 -6.40 -11.09
C GLY A 6 10.37 -5.29 -10.32
N LEU A 7 9.22 -4.85 -10.80
CA LEU A 7 8.41 -3.84 -10.13
C LEU A 7 7.92 -4.32 -8.76
N THR A 8 7.50 -5.58 -8.67
CA THR A 8 7.06 -6.17 -7.39
C THR A 8 8.22 -6.24 -6.39
N ALA A 9 9.39 -6.68 -6.83
CA ALA A 9 10.58 -6.75 -5.99
C ALA A 9 11.00 -5.36 -5.49
N ILE A 10 10.97 -4.35 -6.36
CA ILE A 10 11.27 -2.96 -6.00
C ILE A 10 10.23 -2.44 -5.00
N ALA A 11 8.95 -2.66 -5.26
CA ALA A 11 7.88 -2.22 -4.37
C ALA A 11 8.02 -2.83 -2.97
N ILE A 12 8.27 -4.12 -2.88
CA ILE A 12 8.50 -4.80 -1.59
C ILE A 12 9.77 -4.26 -0.93
N GLY A 13 10.86 -4.13 -1.68
CA GLY A 13 12.14 -3.64 -1.16
C GLY A 13 12.05 -2.22 -0.62
N THR A 14 11.34 -1.33 -1.29
CA THR A 14 11.17 0.06 -0.85
C THR A 14 10.22 0.17 0.36
N SER A 15 9.34 -0.79 0.57
CA SER A 15 8.41 -0.81 1.72
C SER A 15 8.99 -1.48 2.96
N LEU A 16 10.12 -2.18 2.86
CA LEU A 16 10.75 -2.84 4.02
C LEU A 16 11.16 -1.87 5.14
N PRO A 17 11.73 -0.69 4.86
CA PRO A 17 12.04 0.27 5.94
C PRO A 17 10.81 0.72 6.72
N GLU A 18 9.69 0.98 6.04
CA GLU A 18 8.42 1.35 6.66
C GLU A 18 7.86 0.22 7.51
N LEU A 19 7.95 -1.00 7.02
CA LEU A 19 7.53 -2.19 7.77
C LEU A 19 8.39 -2.37 9.03
N ALA A 20 9.70 -2.23 8.92
CA ALA A 20 10.61 -2.33 10.06
C ALA A 20 10.29 -1.27 11.12
N THR A 21 10.04 -0.02 10.70
CA THR A 21 9.67 1.07 11.60
C THR A 21 8.34 0.79 12.29
N ALA A 22 7.34 0.31 11.57
CA ALA A 22 6.04 -0.05 12.13
C ALA A 22 6.16 -1.17 13.17
N ILE A 23 6.91 -2.22 12.87
CA ILE A 23 7.14 -3.35 13.80
C ILE A 23 7.86 -2.87 15.06
N ALA A 24 8.91 -2.06 14.90
CA ALA A 24 9.68 -1.52 16.02
C ALA A 24 8.80 -0.63 16.91
N GLY A 25 7.96 0.23 16.32
CA GLY A 25 7.02 1.08 17.05
C GLY A 25 6.04 0.26 17.88
N VAL A 26 5.43 -0.75 17.28
CA VAL A 26 4.49 -1.64 17.97
C VAL A 26 5.15 -2.41 19.10
N ARG A 27 6.35 -2.92 18.89
CA ARG A 27 7.12 -3.65 19.91
C ARG A 27 7.46 -2.78 21.13
N LYS A 28 7.67 -1.49 20.91
CA LYS A 28 7.92 -0.53 22.00
C LYS A 28 6.66 0.02 22.63
N GLY A 29 5.49 -0.38 22.16
CA GLY A 29 4.20 0.16 22.62
C GLY A 29 3.89 1.54 22.07
N GLU A 30 4.61 1.99 21.05
CA GLU A 30 4.44 3.29 20.41
C GLU A 30 3.61 3.16 19.13
N ASN A 31 2.35 2.76 19.29
CA ASN A 31 1.45 2.51 18.15
C ASN A 31 1.17 3.76 17.31
N ASP A 32 1.21 4.93 17.93
CA ASP A 32 1.04 6.20 17.22
C ASP A 32 2.13 6.44 16.18
N ILE A 33 3.35 6.01 16.48
CA ILE A 33 4.47 6.10 15.55
C ILE A 33 4.24 5.16 14.35
N ALA A 34 3.75 3.95 14.61
CA ALA A 34 3.43 3.00 13.54
C ALA A 34 2.33 3.54 12.61
N VAL A 35 1.24 4.07 13.17
CA VAL A 35 0.14 4.66 12.40
C VAL A 35 0.61 5.91 11.65
N GLY A 36 1.33 6.80 12.33
CA GLY A 36 1.88 8.00 11.70
C GLY A 36 2.84 7.70 10.55
N ASN A 37 3.65 6.66 10.68
CA ASN A 37 4.55 6.21 9.63
C ASN A 37 3.78 5.73 8.38
N ILE A 38 2.70 4.97 8.57
CA ILE A 38 1.85 4.52 7.46
C ILE A 38 1.22 5.69 6.74
N ILE A 39 0.62 6.61 7.47
CA ILE A 39 -0.02 7.81 6.91
C ILE A 39 1.02 8.68 6.19
N GLY A 40 2.15 8.91 6.82
CA GLY A 40 3.24 9.71 6.26
C GLY A 40 3.79 9.11 4.98
N ALA A 41 3.98 7.79 4.93
CA ALA A 41 4.43 7.09 3.74
C ALA A 41 3.42 7.21 2.60
N ASN A 42 2.13 7.09 2.89
CA ASN A 42 1.09 7.26 1.87
C ASN A 42 1.08 8.67 1.30
N ILE A 43 1.16 9.67 2.15
CA ILE A 43 1.22 11.09 1.71
C ILE A 43 2.48 11.33 0.86
N PHE A 44 3.63 10.87 1.32
CA PHE A 44 4.90 11.03 0.60
C PHE A 44 4.85 10.36 -0.77
N ASN A 45 4.33 9.14 -0.84
CA ASN A 45 4.24 8.39 -2.09
C ASN A 45 3.30 9.05 -3.10
N ILE A 46 2.18 9.62 -2.64
CA ILE A 46 1.25 10.32 -3.53
C ILE A 46 1.83 11.66 -3.99
N VAL A 47 2.34 12.45 -3.07
CA VAL A 47 2.77 13.83 -3.37
C VAL A 47 4.11 13.85 -4.12
N ILE A 48 5.09 13.12 -3.62
CA ILE A 48 6.47 13.20 -4.13
C ILE A 48 6.73 12.12 -5.18
N VAL A 49 6.46 10.87 -4.85
CA VAL A 49 6.84 9.75 -5.74
C VAL A 49 5.98 9.71 -6.99
N LEU A 50 4.70 10.04 -6.88
CA LEU A 50 3.80 10.09 -8.03
C LEU A 50 3.71 11.49 -8.63
N GLY A 51 3.60 12.51 -7.79
CA GLY A 51 3.36 13.88 -8.24
C GLY A 51 4.56 14.54 -8.92
N LEU A 52 5.75 14.36 -8.37
CA LEU A 52 6.95 15.01 -8.90
C LEU A 52 7.33 14.51 -10.31
N PRO A 53 7.39 13.20 -10.58
CA PRO A 53 7.62 12.73 -11.95
C PRO A 53 6.53 13.18 -12.93
N ALA A 54 5.28 13.26 -12.50
CA ALA A 54 4.19 13.74 -13.34
C ALA A 54 4.34 15.21 -13.74
N LEU A 55 4.93 16.02 -12.87
CA LEU A 55 5.26 17.42 -13.19
C LEU A 55 6.43 17.54 -14.16
N ILE A 56 7.45 16.71 -14.01
CA ILE A 56 8.67 16.76 -14.83
C ILE A 56 8.41 16.15 -16.21
N THR A 57 7.76 15.01 -16.27
CA THR A 57 7.45 14.28 -17.51
C THR A 57 6.01 13.81 -17.46
N PRO A 58 5.03 14.65 -17.89
CA PRO A 58 3.64 14.21 -17.94
C PRO A 58 3.49 13.00 -18.84
N GLY A 59 2.84 11.98 -18.36
CA GLY A 59 2.59 10.74 -19.08
C GLY A 59 1.16 10.28 -18.90
N GLU A 60 0.72 9.41 -19.80
CA GLU A 60 -0.59 8.79 -19.67
C GLU A 60 -0.54 7.67 -18.62
N ILE A 61 -1.55 7.65 -17.76
CA ILE A 61 -1.73 6.57 -16.79
C ILE A 61 -2.47 5.42 -17.48
N ASP A 62 -1.98 4.20 -17.30
CA ASP A 62 -2.67 3.00 -17.76
C ASP A 62 -4.10 3.01 -17.20
N PRO A 63 -5.13 2.87 -18.05
CA PRO A 63 -6.53 2.83 -17.59
C PRO A 63 -6.79 1.76 -16.52
N LEU A 64 -6.10 0.62 -16.58
CA LEU A 64 -6.21 -0.43 -15.57
C LEU A 64 -5.63 0.00 -14.22
N ALA A 65 -4.51 0.73 -14.24
CA ALA A 65 -3.93 1.26 -13.01
C ALA A 65 -4.89 2.25 -12.34
N TYR A 66 -5.53 3.10 -13.13
CA TYR A 66 -6.48 4.08 -12.61
C TYR A 66 -7.76 3.42 -12.08
N SER A 67 -8.39 2.53 -12.85
CA SER A 67 -9.69 1.97 -12.49
C SER A 67 -9.60 0.86 -11.44
N ARG A 68 -8.55 0.06 -11.47
CA ARG A 68 -8.39 -1.10 -10.58
C ARG A 68 -7.52 -0.78 -9.38
N ASP A 69 -6.27 -0.40 -9.61
CA ASP A 69 -5.28 -0.27 -8.55
C ASP A 69 -5.54 0.96 -7.68
N TYR A 70 -5.88 2.09 -8.29
CA TYR A 70 -6.24 3.30 -7.57
C TYR A 70 -7.50 3.11 -6.72
N SER A 71 -8.50 2.42 -7.28
CA SER A 71 -9.75 2.14 -6.55
C SER A 71 -9.52 1.26 -5.33
N VAL A 72 -8.68 0.23 -5.44
CA VAL A 72 -8.32 -0.63 -4.31
C VAL A 72 -7.54 0.15 -3.26
N MET A 73 -6.57 0.96 -3.66
CA MET A 73 -5.80 1.82 -2.76
C MET A 73 -6.72 2.78 -2.00
N LEU A 74 -7.65 3.42 -2.71
CA LEU A 74 -8.60 4.34 -2.10
C LEU A 74 -9.52 3.63 -1.10
N LEU A 75 -10.04 2.46 -1.46
CA LEU A 75 -10.89 1.66 -0.58
C LEU A 75 -10.15 1.25 0.69
N VAL A 76 -8.94 0.73 0.58
CA VAL A 76 -8.12 0.33 1.72
C VAL A 76 -7.80 1.54 2.60
N SER A 77 -7.49 2.69 2.01
CA SER A 77 -7.21 3.92 2.75
C SER A 77 -8.43 4.43 3.51
N ILE A 78 -9.63 4.36 2.92
CA ILE A 78 -10.87 4.73 3.59
C ILE A 78 -11.16 3.78 4.75
N ILE A 79 -11.02 2.48 4.55
CA ILE A 79 -11.20 1.49 5.62
C ILE A 79 -10.23 1.77 6.77
N PHE A 80 -8.97 2.02 6.46
CA PHE A 80 -7.95 2.36 7.47
C PHE A 80 -8.30 3.65 8.22
N ALA A 81 -8.76 4.69 7.52
CA ALA A 81 -9.18 5.94 8.13
C ALA A 81 -10.38 5.75 9.07
N LEU A 82 -11.36 4.95 8.66
CA LEU A 82 -12.52 4.63 9.49
C LEU A 82 -12.12 3.83 10.74
N LEU A 83 -11.19 2.92 10.62
CA LEU A 83 -10.66 2.17 11.77
C LEU A 83 -9.93 3.08 12.75
N CYS A 84 -9.16 4.04 12.24
CA CYS A 84 -8.48 5.04 13.07
C CYS A 84 -9.46 6.01 13.73
N TRP A 85 -10.61 6.29 13.10
CA TRP A 85 -11.65 7.17 13.64
C TRP A 85 -12.43 6.53 14.77
N ARG A 86 -12.49 5.22 14.86
CA ARG A 86 -13.18 4.54 15.96
C ARG A 86 -12.53 4.88 17.29
N ARG A 87 -13.35 4.99 18.32
CA ARG A 87 -12.93 5.30 19.70
C ARG A 87 -11.97 4.26 20.30
N SER A 88 -11.86 3.09 19.71
CA SER A 88 -10.85 2.12 20.11
C SER A 88 -9.51 2.55 19.51
N PRO A 89 -8.51 2.88 20.32
CA PRO A 89 -7.27 3.49 19.82
C PRO A 89 -6.38 2.54 19.03
N GLN A 90 -6.75 1.27 18.91
CA GLN A 90 -5.91 0.27 18.23
C GLN A 90 -6.75 -0.69 17.41
N PRO A 91 -6.45 -0.88 16.12
CA PRO A 91 -6.99 -1.99 15.37
C PRO A 91 -6.54 -3.30 16.02
N GLY A 92 -7.48 -4.18 16.33
CA GLY A 92 -7.17 -5.47 16.94
C GLY A 92 -6.41 -6.39 15.98
N ARG A 93 -5.89 -7.48 16.53
CA ARG A 93 -5.19 -8.51 15.74
C ARG A 93 -6.03 -9.06 14.60
N GLY A 94 -7.35 -9.19 14.78
CA GLY A 94 -8.25 -9.66 13.74
C GLY A 94 -8.25 -8.74 12.51
N VAL A 95 -8.25 -7.44 12.72
CA VAL A 95 -8.16 -6.46 11.63
C VAL A 95 -6.82 -6.54 10.92
N GLY A 96 -5.73 -6.67 11.67
CA GLY A 96 -4.39 -6.83 11.10
C GLY A 96 -4.28 -8.08 10.24
N VAL A 97 -4.79 -9.21 10.71
CA VAL A 97 -4.84 -10.47 9.95
C VAL A 97 -5.67 -10.30 8.68
N LEU A 98 -6.82 -9.64 8.78
CA LEU A 98 -7.70 -9.40 7.63
C LEU A 98 -7.02 -8.53 6.57
N LEU A 99 -6.39 -7.42 6.96
CA LEU A 99 -5.69 -6.53 6.04
C LEU A 99 -4.49 -7.21 5.38
N THR A 100 -3.68 -7.91 6.15
CA THR A 100 -2.51 -8.65 5.64
C THR A 100 -2.95 -9.78 4.70
N GLY A 101 -3.96 -10.54 5.07
CA GLY A 101 -4.53 -11.59 4.24
C GLY A 101 -5.11 -11.04 2.95
N GLY A 102 -5.82 -9.91 3.01
CA GLY A 102 -6.34 -9.22 1.83
C GLY A 102 -5.24 -8.77 0.89
N PHE A 103 -4.13 -8.26 1.41
CA PHE A 103 -2.97 -7.87 0.62
C PHE A 103 -2.32 -9.06 -0.09
N ILE A 104 -2.13 -10.17 0.63
CA ILE A 104 -1.56 -11.39 0.06
C ILE A 104 -2.47 -11.94 -1.05
N VAL A 105 -3.78 -11.98 -0.82
CA VAL A 105 -4.75 -12.42 -1.84
C VAL A 105 -4.71 -11.49 -3.06
N TRP A 106 -4.63 -10.18 -2.84
CA TRP A 106 -4.51 -9.21 -3.93
C TRP A 106 -3.26 -9.43 -4.77
N LEU A 107 -2.11 -9.64 -4.14
CA LEU A 107 -0.86 -9.95 -4.83
C LEU A 107 -0.97 -11.25 -5.63
N ALA A 108 -1.55 -12.30 -5.03
CA ALA A 108 -1.75 -13.58 -5.71
C ALA A 108 -2.65 -13.41 -6.93
N MET A 109 -3.74 -12.66 -6.80
CA MET A 109 -4.63 -12.36 -7.93
C MET A 109 -3.92 -11.60 -9.05
N LEU A 110 -3.11 -10.61 -8.72
CA LEU A 110 -2.31 -9.88 -9.71
C LEU A 110 -1.36 -10.80 -10.46
N TYR A 111 -0.69 -11.69 -9.75
CA TYR A 111 0.22 -12.67 -10.37
C TYR A 111 -0.52 -13.66 -11.27
N TRP A 112 -1.69 -14.12 -10.86
CA TRP A 112 -2.49 -15.07 -11.63
C TRP A 112 -3.14 -14.44 -12.87
N LEU A 113 -3.59 -13.21 -12.76
CA LEU A 113 -4.26 -12.50 -13.85
C LEU A 113 -3.27 -11.81 -14.80
N SER A 114 -2.04 -11.56 -14.36
CA SER A 114 -1.01 -10.91 -15.16
C SER A 114 -0.73 -11.62 -16.51
N PRO A 115 -0.62 -12.97 -16.57
CA PRO A 115 -0.44 -13.65 -17.84
C PRO A 115 -1.65 -13.57 -18.77
N ILE A 116 -2.84 -13.42 -18.20
CA ILE A 116 -4.11 -13.38 -18.98
C ILE A 116 -4.36 -11.98 -19.55
N LEU A 117 -3.87 -10.95 -18.86
CA LEU A 117 -4.09 -9.56 -19.27
C LEU A 117 -3.02 -9.02 -20.24
N VAL A 118 -1.89 -9.72 -20.37
CA VAL A 118 -0.76 -9.32 -21.23
C VAL A 118 -0.82 -10.00 -22.61
N GLU A 119 -1.66 -11.01 -22.78
CA GLU A 119 -1.98 -11.64 -24.05
C GLU A 119 -3.23 -11.01 -24.66
#